data_e46459d5adbe09a9931976dfa3bde5d0
#
_entry.id   e46459d5adbe09a9931976dfa3bde5d0
#
_cell.length_a   1.000
_cell.length_b   1.000
_cell.length_c   1.000
_cell.angle_alpha   90.00
_cell.angle_beta   90.00
_cell.angle_gamma   90.00
#
_symmetry.space_group_name_H-M   'P 1'
#
loop_
_entity.id
_entity.type
_entity.pdbx_description
1 polymer ?
#
loop_
_entity_poly.entity_id
_entity_poly.type
_entity_poly.pdbx_seq_one_letter_code
_entity_poly.pdbx_strand_id
1 'polypeptide(L)'
;MALLNRRWTGCVLGVAMFVGWTAAISADAVHNDGHEFDFEFGTWKTHVSMLKQPLTGSKTWAEYDGITIVHKVWNGQANLVDLDMKNASSHLKLASFRLFNPATHQWSLYVANSHSGTLGVPSIGGFADGRGVFYDKETFDGKLVTVRFVITPRSADAIHFEQAFSADDGKTWETNWIADDTRVKDR
;
A
#
# COMPACT_ATOMS: atom_id res chain seq x y z
N MET A 1 46.29 -66.49 39.80
CA MET A 1 47.17 -67.05 38.81
C MET A 1 46.66 -66.67 37.40
N ALA A 2 47.52 -66.07 36.64
CA ALA A 2 47.45 -65.76 35.19
C ALA A 2 46.53 -64.64 34.71
N LEU A 3 47.23 -63.54 34.46
CA LEU A 3 47.00 -62.40 33.56
C LEU A 3 46.65 -62.82 32.11
N LEU A 4 45.74 -62.06 31.48
CA LEU A 4 45.86 -61.82 30.03
C LEU A 4 45.46 -60.40 29.67
N ASN A 5 46.45 -59.63 29.31
CA ASN A 5 46.37 -58.34 28.64
C ASN A 5 45.65 -58.44 27.28
N ARG A 6 44.64 -57.56 27.07
CA ARG A 6 44.14 -57.27 25.72
C ARG A 6 44.15 -55.78 25.48
N ARG A 7 45.10 -55.34 24.63
CA ARG A 7 45.19 -53.98 24.07
C ARG A 7 44.05 -53.78 23.08
N TRP A 8 43.27 -52.73 23.28
CA TRP A 8 42.33 -52.24 22.30
C TRP A 8 42.92 -51.01 21.64
N THR A 9 43.20 -51.11 20.36
CA THR A 9 43.57 -50.02 19.47
C THR A 9 42.36 -49.19 19.18
N GLY A 10 42.36 -47.92 19.65
CA GLY A 10 41.28 -46.98 19.38
C GLY A 10 41.33 -46.47 17.94
N CYS A 11 40.21 -46.65 17.23
CA CYS A 11 39.93 -45.96 15.96
C CYS A 11 39.36 -44.59 16.27
N VAL A 12 40.10 -43.53 16.00
CA VAL A 12 39.61 -42.15 16.11
C VAL A 12 38.87 -41.85 14.82
N LEU A 13 37.55 -41.87 14.88
CA LEU A 13 36.68 -41.32 13.81
C LEU A 13 36.62 -39.81 13.96
N GLY A 14 37.30 -39.11 13.07
CA GLY A 14 37.20 -37.67 12.94
C GLY A 14 35.83 -37.29 12.38
N VAL A 15 34.99 -36.67 13.20
CA VAL A 15 33.76 -36.01 12.75
C VAL A 15 34.12 -34.64 12.18
N ALA A 16 34.13 -34.51 10.87
CA ALA A 16 34.22 -33.21 10.20
C ALA A 16 32.90 -32.47 10.37
N MET A 17 32.85 -31.49 11.27
CA MET A 17 31.72 -30.54 11.33
C MET A 17 31.80 -29.59 10.12
N PHE A 18 30.92 -29.80 9.13
CA PHE A 18 30.65 -28.78 8.16
C PHE A 18 29.82 -27.66 8.83
N VAL A 19 30.47 -26.57 9.18
CA VAL A 19 29.78 -25.32 9.54
C VAL A 19 29.31 -24.70 8.22
N GLY A 20 28.09 -25.00 7.84
CA GLY A 20 27.41 -24.31 6.75
C GLY A 20 27.13 -22.86 7.15
N TRP A 21 27.87 -21.91 6.59
CA TRP A 21 27.49 -20.50 6.63
C TRP A 21 26.26 -20.33 5.75
N THR A 22 25.07 -20.28 6.36
CA THR A 22 23.92 -19.71 5.73
C THR A 22 24.09 -18.20 5.76
N ALA A 23 24.49 -17.61 4.63
CA ALA A 23 24.36 -16.17 4.44
C ALA A 23 22.88 -15.83 4.55
N ALA A 24 22.45 -15.24 5.66
CA ALA A 24 21.17 -14.59 5.75
C ALA A 24 21.22 -13.41 4.78
N ILE A 25 20.53 -13.52 3.66
CA ILE A 25 20.22 -12.38 2.79
C ILE A 25 19.28 -11.52 3.63
N SER A 26 19.83 -10.49 4.30
CA SER A 26 19.02 -9.38 4.80
C SER A 26 18.35 -8.76 3.57
N ALA A 27 17.07 -9.01 3.40
CA ALA A 27 16.27 -8.10 2.60
C ALA A 27 16.40 -6.75 3.31
N ASP A 28 17.07 -5.79 2.67
CA ASP A 28 17.09 -4.42 3.16
C ASP A 28 15.64 -4.00 3.36
N ALA A 29 15.26 -3.76 4.61
CA ALA A 29 13.95 -3.26 4.94
C ALA A 29 13.80 -1.95 4.18
N VAL A 30 12.84 -1.86 3.27
CA VAL A 30 12.56 -0.64 2.52
C VAL A 30 12.30 0.46 3.53
N HIS A 31 13.21 1.41 3.59
CA HIS A 31 13.20 2.48 4.57
C HIS A 31 12.50 3.69 3.94
N ASN A 32 11.23 3.91 4.33
CA ASN A 32 10.53 5.14 3.95
C ASN A 32 11.14 6.31 4.73
N ASP A 33 11.38 7.42 4.04
CA ASP A 33 12.03 8.62 4.59
C ASP A 33 11.15 9.88 4.56
N GLY A 34 9.92 9.74 4.08
CA GLY A 34 8.92 10.81 4.00
C GLY A 34 8.91 11.54 2.67
N HIS A 35 9.57 11.02 1.64
CA HIS A 35 9.62 11.58 0.30
C HIS A 35 9.04 10.66 -0.80
N GLU A 36 8.45 9.52 -0.40
CA GLU A 36 7.96 8.50 -1.31
C GLU A 36 6.78 8.99 -2.18
N PHE A 37 6.10 10.07 -1.79
CA PHE A 37 5.03 10.70 -2.57
C PHE A 37 5.51 11.88 -3.42
N ASP A 38 6.81 12.20 -3.48
CA ASP A 38 7.31 13.37 -4.22
C ASP A 38 6.99 13.31 -5.73
N PHE A 39 6.84 12.10 -6.29
CA PHE A 39 6.45 11.88 -7.68
C PHE A 39 5.02 12.37 -8.00
N GLU A 40 4.15 12.49 -6.98
CA GLU A 40 2.72 12.75 -7.17
C GLU A 40 2.38 14.26 -7.15
N PHE A 41 3.29 15.13 -6.67
CA PHE A 41 2.99 16.56 -6.58
C PHE A 41 2.65 17.17 -7.93
N GLY A 42 1.62 18.04 -7.94
CA GLY A 42 1.16 18.73 -9.12
C GLY A 42 -0.28 18.43 -9.49
N THR A 43 -0.63 18.65 -10.77
CA THR A 43 -1.99 18.53 -11.29
C THR A 43 -2.10 17.36 -12.24
N TRP A 44 -3.19 16.60 -12.11
CA TRP A 44 -3.44 15.39 -12.87
C TRP A 44 -4.85 15.37 -13.46
N LYS A 45 -4.99 14.86 -14.66
CA LYS A 45 -6.28 14.40 -15.17
C LYS A 45 -6.50 13.00 -14.63
N THR A 46 -7.63 12.80 -13.97
CA THR A 46 -7.97 11.56 -13.28
C THR A 46 -9.18 10.93 -13.93
N HIS A 47 -9.07 9.65 -14.28
CA HIS A 47 -10.19 8.81 -14.66
C HIS A 47 -10.45 7.79 -13.56
N VAL A 48 -11.69 7.68 -13.07
CA VAL A 48 -12.06 6.80 -11.96
C VAL A 48 -13.15 5.84 -12.38
N SER A 49 -12.90 4.54 -12.17
CA SER A 49 -13.90 3.48 -12.21
C SER A 49 -14.25 3.06 -10.79
N MET A 50 -15.52 3.17 -10.40
CA MET A 50 -16.02 2.83 -9.07
C MET A 50 -17.09 1.74 -9.16
N LEU A 51 -16.88 0.61 -8.47
CA LEU A 51 -17.84 -0.49 -8.41
C LEU A 51 -19.10 -0.05 -7.66
N LYS A 52 -20.27 -0.13 -8.31
CA LYS A 52 -21.52 0.42 -7.76
C LYS A 52 -22.00 -0.28 -6.48
N GLN A 53 -21.77 -1.57 -6.37
CA GLN A 53 -22.22 -2.41 -5.25
C GLN A 53 -21.10 -3.36 -4.83
N PRO A 54 -20.11 -2.89 -4.08
CA PRO A 54 -19.04 -3.76 -3.58
C PRO A 54 -19.57 -4.88 -2.68
N LEU A 55 -18.90 -6.02 -2.69
CA LEU A 55 -19.16 -7.21 -1.87
C LEU A 55 -20.54 -7.88 -2.11
N THR A 56 -21.16 -7.60 -3.25
CA THR A 56 -22.44 -8.21 -3.67
C THR A 56 -22.28 -9.15 -4.87
N GLY A 57 -21.07 -9.25 -5.44
CA GLY A 57 -20.82 -9.94 -6.70
C GLY A 57 -21.14 -9.10 -7.93
N SER A 58 -21.51 -7.83 -7.76
CA SER A 58 -21.75 -6.87 -8.86
C SER A 58 -20.51 -6.74 -9.75
N LYS A 59 -20.74 -6.54 -11.05
CA LYS A 59 -19.71 -6.22 -12.05
C LYS A 59 -19.98 -4.88 -12.74
N THR A 60 -20.91 -4.09 -12.17
CA THR A 60 -21.32 -2.81 -12.75
C THR A 60 -20.47 -1.68 -12.17
N TRP A 61 -19.77 -0.97 -13.04
CA TRP A 61 -18.93 0.16 -12.69
C TRP A 61 -19.58 1.48 -13.07
N ALA A 62 -19.23 2.52 -12.32
CA ALA A 62 -19.55 3.91 -12.65
C ALA A 62 -18.25 4.61 -12.99
N GLU A 63 -18.23 5.31 -14.12
CA GLU A 63 -17.05 6.03 -14.60
C GLU A 63 -17.18 7.50 -14.26
N TYR A 64 -16.06 8.12 -13.88
CA TYR A 64 -15.94 9.53 -13.56
C TYR A 64 -14.68 10.09 -14.20
N ASP A 65 -14.74 11.35 -14.62
CA ASP A 65 -13.57 12.12 -15.03
C ASP A 65 -13.40 13.31 -14.09
N GLY A 66 -12.16 13.63 -13.78
CA GLY A 66 -11.85 14.69 -12.84
C GLY A 66 -10.44 15.25 -12.93
N ILE A 67 -10.15 16.09 -11.96
CA ILE A 67 -8.83 16.65 -11.73
C ILE A 67 -8.42 16.33 -10.30
N THR A 68 -7.22 15.81 -10.17
CA THR A 68 -6.52 15.67 -8.89
C THR A 68 -5.42 16.71 -8.78
N ILE A 69 -5.35 17.40 -7.65
CA ILE A 69 -4.24 18.31 -7.33
C ILE A 69 -3.58 17.78 -6.05
N VAL A 70 -2.27 17.58 -6.09
CA VAL A 70 -1.50 17.12 -4.93
C VAL A 70 -0.59 18.25 -4.47
N HIS A 71 -0.87 18.75 -3.26
CA HIS A 71 -0.14 19.85 -2.64
C HIS A 71 0.91 19.32 -1.65
N LYS A 72 2.15 19.80 -1.83
CA LYS A 72 3.23 19.52 -0.89
C LYS A 72 3.00 20.28 0.42
N VAL A 73 3.15 19.60 1.54
CA VAL A 73 3.12 20.14 2.92
C VAL A 73 4.38 19.66 3.64
N TRP A 74 4.93 20.47 4.55
CA TRP A 74 6.12 20.14 5.35
C TRP A 74 7.27 19.55 4.52
N ASN A 75 7.60 20.22 3.42
CA ASN A 75 8.66 19.80 2.49
C ASN A 75 8.52 18.37 1.93
N GLY A 76 7.29 17.83 1.88
CA GLY A 76 7.01 16.49 1.35
C GLY A 76 6.63 15.46 2.41
N GLN A 77 6.99 15.66 3.67
CA GLN A 77 6.63 14.76 4.79
C GLN A 77 5.13 14.73 5.10
N ALA A 78 4.37 15.60 4.46
CA ALA A 78 2.92 15.56 4.39
C ALA A 78 2.46 16.07 3.03
N ASN A 79 1.27 15.65 2.62
CA ASN A 79 0.63 16.20 1.42
C ASN A 79 -0.90 16.22 1.55
N LEU A 80 -1.52 17.06 0.73
CA LEU A 80 -2.96 17.15 0.59
C LEU A 80 -3.32 16.83 -0.86
N VAL A 81 -4.15 15.82 -1.05
CA VAL A 81 -4.76 15.47 -2.33
C VAL A 81 -6.16 16.08 -2.37
N ASP A 82 -6.47 16.79 -3.43
CA ASP A 82 -7.80 17.32 -3.73
C ASP A 82 -8.25 16.73 -5.09
N LEU A 83 -9.26 15.86 -5.06
CA LEU A 83 -9.88 15.26 -6.23
C LEU A 83 -11.29 15.80 -6.41
N ASP A 84 -11.53 16.45 -7.54
CA ASP A 84 -12.85 16.90 -8.00
C ASP A 84 -13.23 16.08 -9.24
N MET A 85 -14.22 15.18 -9.12
CA MET A 85 -14.63 14.29 -10.21
C MET A 85 -16.14 14.25 -10.41
N LYS A 86 -16.56 14.05 -11.65
CA LYS A 86 -17.98 14.02 -12.03
C LYS A 86 -18.26 13.09 -13.20
N ASN A 87 -19.51 12.72 -13.31
CA ASN A 87 -20.10 12.11 -14.50
C ASN A 87 -21.44 12.78 -14.81
N ALA A 88 -22.24 12.20 -15.72
CA ALA A 88 -23.52 12.79 -16.13
C ALA A 88 -24.55 12.90 -14.98
N SER A 89 -24.41 12.10 -13.91
CA SER A 89 -25.42 11.98 -12.84
C SER A 89 -24.92 12.32 -11.44
N SER A 90 -23.61 12.50 -11.25
CA SER A 90 -23.00 12.67 -9.92
C SER A 90 -21.75 13.54 -9.96
N HIS A 91 -21.54 14.30 -8.89
CA HIS A 91 -20.36 15.11 -8.65
C HIS A 91 -19.85 14.77 -7.24
N LEU A 92 -18.61 14.32 -7.14
CA LEU A 92 -17.97 13.91 -5.89
C LEU A 92 -16.64 14.62 -5.75
N LYS A 93 -16.36 15.10 -4.54
CA LYS A 93 -15.05 15.65 -4.16
C LYS A 93 -14.49 14.80 -3.04
N LEU A 94 -13.22 14.50 -3.14
CA LEU A 94 -12.45 13.77 -2.14
C LEU A 94 -11.24 14.60 -1.73
N ALA A 95 -10.94 14.59 -0.45
CA ALA A 95 -9.67 15.10 0.07
C ALA A 95 -8.95 13.98 0.80
N SER A 96 -7.65 13.83 0.55
CA SER A 96 -6.81 12.93 1.34
C SER A 96 -5.68 13.72 1.97
N PHE A 97 -5.57 13.66 3.29
CA PHE A 97 -4.43 14.20 4.02
C PHE A 97 -3.50 13.06 4.40
N ARG A 98 -2.26 13.13 3.93
CA ARG A 98 -1.27 12.08 4.12
C ARG A 98 -0.13 12.60 4.98
N LEU A 99 0.24 11.82 5.98
CA LEU A 99 1.26 12.18 6.98
C LEU A 99 2.30 11.07 7.09
N PHE A 100 3.56 11.45 7.01
CA PHE A 100 4.67 10.56 7.33
C PHE A 100 4.93 10.54 8.84
N ASN A 101 5.08 9.36 9.40
CA ASN A 101 5.50 9.18 10.79
C ASN A 101 6.99 8.76 10.83
N PRO A 102 7.91 9.65 11.27
CA PRO A 102 9.33 9.34 11.28
C PRO A 102 9.73 8.29 12.33
N ALA A 103 8.89 8.02 13.32
CA ALA A 103 9.19 7.01 14.35
C ALA A 103 8.87 5.58 13.87
N THR A 104 7.87 5.42 13.02
CA THR A 104 7.46 4.11 12.49
C THR A 104 7.86 3.92 11.02
N HIS A 105 8.35 4.96 10.35
CA HIS A 105 8.66 4.98 8.92
C HIS A 105 7.46 4.58 8.04
N GLN A 106 6.27 4.99 8.46
CA GLN A 106 5.01 4.70 7.77
C GLN A 106 4.24 5.98 7.45
N TRP A 107 3.42 5.89 6.43
CA TRP A 107 2.45 6.91 6.08
C TRP A 107 1.07 6.57 6.63
N SER A 108 0.32 7.60 7.01
CA SER A 108 -1.09 7.53 7.36
C SER A 108 -1.89 8.35 6.36
N LEU A 109 -2.82 7.71 5.66
CA LEU A 109 -3.66 8.30 4.62
C LEU A 109 -5.07 8.48 5.17
N TYR A 110 -5.46 9.71 5.48
CA TYR A 110 -6.81 10.08 5.91
C TYR A 110 -7.62 10.50 4.69
N VAL A 111 -8.84 9.99 4.54
CA VAL A 111 -9.73 10.35 3.42
C VAL A 111 -11.02 10.96 3.95
N ALA A 112 -11.46 12.03 3.31
CA ALA A 112 -12.77 12.64 3.49
C ALA A 112 -13.45 12.79 2.14
N ASN A 113 -14.79 12.73 2.12
CA ASN A 113 -15.58 13.06 0.94
C ASN A 113 -16.57 14.19 1.23
N SER A 114 -16.99 14.90 0.19
CA SER A 114 -17.85 16.08 0.31
C SER A 114 -19.27 15.76 0.79
N HIS A 115 -19.71 14.49 0.74
CA HIS A 115 -21.02 14.10 1.21
C HIS A 115 -21.08 13.87 2.72
N SER A 116 -20.03 13.29 3.31
CA SER A 116 -19.96 13.06 4.76
C SER A 116 -19.34 14.21 5.53
N GLY A 117 -18.36 14.91 4.94
CA GLY A 117 -17.62 15.99 5.59
C GLY A 117 -16.82 15.56 6.83
N THR A 118 -16.52 14.26 6.95
CA THR A 118 -15.77 13.69 8.08
C THR A 118 -14.54 12.96 7.58
N LEU A 119 -13.48 12.98 8.39
CA LEU A 119 -12.30 12.13 8.14
C LEU A 119 -12.60 10.69 8.57
N GLY A 120 -12.22 9.75 7.72
CA GLY A 120 -12.22 8.32 8.03
C GLY A 120 -11.06 7.91 8.95
N VAL A 121 -11.00 6.62 9.29
CA VAL A 121 -9.80 6.04 9.90
C VAL A 121 -8.65 6.06 8.86
N PRO A 122 -7.39 6.25 9.31
CA PRO A 122 -6.30 6.29 8.34
C PRO A 122 -5.92 4.91 7.84
N SER A 123 -5.70 4.77 6.54
CA SER A 123 -4.98 3.63 6.00
C SER A 123 -3.49 3.82 6.25
N ILE A 124 -2.84 2.82 6.88
CA ILE A 124 -1.43 2.89 7.30
C ILE A 124 -0.60 1.92 6.45
N GLY A 125 0.58 2.37 6.03
CA GLY A 125 1.49 1.58 5.24
C GLY A 125 2.69 2.36 4.75
N GLY A 126 3.25 1.92 3.61
CA GLY A 126 4.43 2.55 3.03
C GLY A 126 4.72 2.02 1.63
N PHE A 127 5.87 2.42 1.11
CA PHE A 127 6.33 2.03 -0.21
C PHE A 127 7.36 0.91 -0.12
N ALA A 128 7.24 -0.06 -1.00
CA ALA A 128 8.19 -1.13 -1.25
C ALA A 128 8.15 -1.51 -2.73
N ASP A 129 9.29 -1.81 -3.33
CA ASP A 129 9.40 -2.25 -4.72
C ASP A 129 8.70 -1.30 -5.73
N GLY A 130 8.82 0.01 -5.47
CA GLY A 130 8.23 1.06 -6.32
C GLY A 130 6.71 1.19 -6.22
N ARG A 131 6.06 0.61 -5.20
CA ARG A 131 4.63 0.61 -5.01
C ARG A 131 4.27 0.91 -3.55
N GLY A 132 3.32 1.83 -3.33
CA GLY A 132 2.74 2.09 -2.01
C GLY A 132 1.60 1.12 -1.71
N VAL A 133 1.59 0.53 -0.51
CA VAL A 133 0.51 -0.34 -0.05
C VAL A 133 0.10 0.06 1.36
N PHE A 134 -1.20 0.31 1.55
CA PHE A 134 -1.74 0.83 2.81
C PHE A 134 -3.00 0.04 3.19
N TYR A 135 -3.21 -0.14 4.50
CA TYR A 135 -4.34 -0.92 5.02
C TYR A 135 -5.05 -0.18 6.13
N ASP A 136 -6.35 -0.38 6.21
CA ASP A 136 -7.17 -0.08 7.38
C ASP A 136 -8.27 -1.11 7.59
N LYS A 137 -9.10 -0.91 8.63
CA LYS A 137 -10.34 -1.65 8.86
C LYS A 137 -11.46 -0.65 9.08
N GLU A 138 -12.52 -0.77 8.30
CA GLU A 138 -13.69 0.08 8.40
C GLU A 138 -15.00 -0.73 8.36
N THR A 139 -16.10 -0.06 8.65
CA THR A 139 -17.44 -0.65 8.48
C THR A 139 -18.03 -0.21 7.15
N PHE A 140 -18.26 -1.15 6.26
CA PHE A 140 -18.93 -0.95 4.98
C PHE A 140 -20.24 -1.72 4.96
N ASP A 141 -21.37 -1.00 4.78
CA ASP A 141 -22.73 -1.58 4.77
C ASP A 141 -23.01 -2.51 5.97
N GLY A 142 -22.59 -2.06 7.19
CA GLY A 142 -22.78 -2.80 8.44
C GLY A 142 -21.83 -3.98 8.66
N LYS A 143 -20.89 -4.22 7.77
CA LYS A 143 -19.89 -5.29 7.87
C LYS A 143 -18.49 -4.71 8.07
N LEU A 144 -17.71 -5.32 8.97
CA LEU A 144 -16.29 -5.00 9.10
C LEU A 144 -15.55 -5.52 7.86
N VAL A 145 -14.80 -4.65 7.20
CA VAL A 145 -13.97 -4.97 6.05
C VAL A 145 -12.53 -4.52 6.28
N THR A 146 -11.59 -5.26 5.72
CA THR A 146 -10.22 -4.77 5.55
C THR A 146 -10.14 -4.03 4.22
N VAL A 147 -9.63 -2.82 4.24
CA VAL A 147 -9.38 -2.00 3.05
C VAL A 147 -7.91 -2.09 2.68
N ARG A 148 -7.62 -2.12 1.39
CA ARG A 148 -6.27 -2.03 0.87
C ARG A 148 -6.23 -0.96 -0.22
N PHE A 149 -5.33 0.01 -0.07
CA PHE A 149 -4.94 0.94 -1.13
C PHE A 149 -3.61 0.51 -1.74
N VAL A 150 -3.52 0.58 -3.05
CA VAL A 150 -2.30 0.34 -3.81
C VAL A 150 -2.07 1.52 -4.73
N ILE A 151 -0.91 2.16 -4.61
CA ILE A 151 -0.50 3.30 -5.45
C ILE A 151 0.73 2.88 -6.24
N THR A 152 0.63 2.93 -7.55
CA THR A 152 1.69 2.46 -8.46
C THR A 152 2.06 3.59 -9.44
N PRO A 153 3.19 4.28 -9.27
CA PRO A 153 3.72 5.13 -10.33
C PRO A 153 4.10 4.26 -11.53
N ARG A 154 3.46 4.51 -12.68
CA ARG A 154 3.75 3.80 -13.94
C ARG A 154 4.81 4.51 -14.77
N SER A 155 4.88 5.83 -14.63
CA SER A 155 5.90 6.69 -15.23
C SER A 155 5.92 8.05 -14.52
N ALA A 156 6.78 8.97 -14.92
CA ALA A 156 6.77 10.36 -14.42
C ALA A 156 5.44 11.09 -14.68
N ASP A 157 4.68 10.66 -15.69
CA ASP A 157 3.44 11.29 -16.13
C ASP A 157 2.19 10.39 -15.95
N ALA A 158 2.32 9.22 -15.30
CA ALA A 158 1.20 8.28 -15.12
C ALA A 158 1.26 7.57 -13.78
N ILE A 159 0.12 7.57 -13.07
CA ILE A 159 -0.06 6.88 -11.78
C ILE A 159 -1.30 6.00 -11.88
N HIS A 160 -1.24 4.85 -11.24
CA HIS A 160 -2.37 3.95 -11.06
C HIS A 160 -2.66 3.76 -9.58
N PHE A 161 -3.92 3.89 -9.20
CA PHE A 161 -4.43 3.66 -7.85
C PHE A 161 -5.50 2.58 -7.87
N GLU A 162 -5.46 1.68 -6.90
CA GLU A 162 -6.51 0.71 -6.64
C GLU A 162 -6.93 0.72 -5.17
N GLN A 163 -8.25 0.62 -4.93
CA GLN A 163 -8.80 0.22 -3.65
C GLN A 163 -9.47 -1.14 -3.77
N ALA A 164 -9.25 -1.98 -2.78
CA ALA A 164 -9.92 -3.27 -2.68
C ALA A 164 -10.45 -3.51 -1.26
N PHE A 165 -11.60 -4.19 -1.16
CA PHE A 165 -12.16 -4.67 0.09
C PHE A 165 -11.94 -6.16 0.26
N SER A 166 -11.74 -6.58 1.52
CA SER A 166 -11.75 -7.96 1.96
C SER A 166 -12.73 -8.13 3.11
N ALA A 167 -13.66 -9.06 2.98
CA ALA A 167 -14.62 -9.42 4.03
C ALA A 167 -14.16 -10.64 4.85
N ASP A 168 -12.94 -11.15 4.61
CA ASP A 168 -12.39 -12.38 5.20
C ASP A 168 -10.94 -12.21 5.73
N ASP A 169 -10.66 -11.01 6.26
CA ASP A 169 -9.35 -10.64 6.84
C ASP A 169 -8.17 -10.80 5.85
N GLY A 170 -8.38 -10.42 4.59
CA GLY A 170 -7.32 -10.35 3.59
C GLY A 170 -7.05 -11.64 2.82
N LYS A 171 -7.90 -12.68 2.96
CA LYS A 171 -7.75 -13.93 2.20
C LYS A 171 -8.19 -13.77 0.75
N THR A 172 -9.30 -13.05 0.52
CA THR A 172 -9.78 -12.68 -0.80
C THR A 172 -10.01 -11.18 -0.89
N TRP A 173 -9.89 -10.62 -2.10
CA TRP A 173 -9.97 -9.19 -2.36
C TRP A 173 -10.88 -8.90 -3.54
N GLU A 174 -11.74 -7.91 -3.38
CA GLU A 174 -12.55 -7.35 -4.46
C GLU A 174 -12.11 -5.91 -4.71
N THR A 175 -11.50 -5.65 -5.87
CA THR A 175 -11.21 -4.29 -6.31
C THR A 175 -12.51 -3.56 -6.57
N ASN A 176 -12.69 -2.40 -5.93
CA ASN A 176 -13.92 -1.63 -5.99
C ASN A 176 -13.72 -0.16 -6.39
N TRP A 177 -12.48 0.28 -6.52
CA TRP A 177 -12.09 1.59 -7.02
C TRP A 177 -10.79 1.47 -7.79
N ILE A 178 -10.74 2.07 -8.96
CA ILE A 178 -9.54 2.21 -9.79
C ILE A 178 -9.46 3.67 -10.20
N ALA A 179 -8.27 4.27 -10.10
CA ALA A 179 -8.00 5.57 -10.69
C ALA A 179 -6.73 5.53 -11.53
N ASP A 180 -6.82 6.10 -12.72
CA ASP A 180 -5.69 6.33 -13.61
C ASP A 180 -5.46 7.83 -13.78
N ASP A 181 -4.29 8.28 -13.36
CA ASP A 181 -3.89 9.68 -13.40
C ASP A 181 -2.89 9.94 -14.52
N THR A 182 -3.11 11.02 -15.26
CA THR A 182 -2.19 11.51 -16.29
C THR A 182 -1.80 12.95 -15.95
N ARG A 183 -0.50 13.23 -15.86
CA ARG A 183 0.02 14.54 -15.46
C ARG A 183 -0.40 15.64 -16.43
N VAL A 184 -0.91 16.74 -15.90
CA VAL A 184 -1.12 17.98 -16.66
C VAL A 184 0.21 18.69 -16.77
N LYS A 185 0.70 18.90 -18.00
CA LYS A 185 1.92 19.65 -18.25
C LYS A 185 1.59 21.14 -18.26
N ASP A 186 2.33 21.94 -17.51
CA ASP A 186 2.28 23.39 -17.62
C ASP A 186 2.66 23.78 -19.04
N ARG A 187 1.89 24.70 -19.63
CA ARG A 187 2.15 25.24 -20.96
C ARG A 187 3.15 26.36 -20.91
#